data_d59cb468e0a2ffc44f41f9c9e718a72c
#
_entry.id   d59cb468e0a2ffc44f41f9c9e718a72c
#
_cell.length_a   1.000
_cell.length_b   1.000
_cell.length_c   1.000
_cell.angle_alpha   90.00
_cell.angle_beta   90.00
_cell.angle_gamma   90.00
#
_symmetry.space_group_name_H-M   'P 1'
#
loop_
_entity.id
_entity.type
_entity.pdbx_description
1 polymer ?
#
loop_
_entity_poly.entity_id
_entity_poly.type
_entity_poly.pdbx_seq_one_letter_code
_entity_poly.pdbx_strand_id
1 'polypeptide(L)'
;MAHRPEEHHVVSYNNFIDRIPEILVGRKVGVHSGNSIYNIVITDVELSEPILPLRKCVQSGDPYDIKCYVKFRFTELKKGKRDLPGSPTHRATLVAEHEGSTLLTTIPVMVGSKVCTVPREDLETTFGGYFYQGGQNKVLIGQLMLSSNVFFCWSDKMCEIRSVCHHSAGGRIASASLEGDPINVVLPFAAMDKQSKLSIPVDIVLRALSHNEEALEYIQKANGRCRTTLSSYLLPHCTSYTQKRIILEQAVLMVKRVRAGERDPCDRDSCLAKRLESSGQLCGALLRMTVRAHLRSCAVQLKLAVNNKTGSQVDCADLLAGRKRPQRLMHGAFKSGVWGTRKRRDVVHNLAQHNVFAHVSHLTRVSLCSSERATSVEQRSIHPSSYGFLCPSETPEGRRVGLTL
;
A
#
# COMPACT_ATOMS: atom_id res chain seq x y z
N MET A 1 2.72 15.62 30.35
CA MET A 1 1.47 15.00 29.85
C MET A 1 1.66 13.49 29.87
N ALA A 2 0.81 12.75 30.56
CA ALA A 2 0.87 11.29 30.52
C ALA A 2 0.54 10.82 29.10
N HIS A 3 1.42 10.05 28.45
CA HIS A 3 1.16 9.45 27.15
C HIS A 3 -0.01 8.47 27.29
N ARG A 4 -1.04 8.67 26.48
CA ARG A 4 -2.17 7.73 26.42
C ARG A 4 -1.76 6.51 25.57
N PRO A 5 -2.10 5.29 25.98
CA PRO A 5 -1.67 4.07 25.28
C PRO A 5 -2.18 3.99 23.82
N GLU A 6 -3.33 4.61 23.52
CA GLU A 6 -3.94 4.65 22.21
C GLU A 6 -3.41 5.76 21.28
N GLU A 7 -2.62 6.71 21.80
CA GLU A 7 -2.24 7.93 21.07
C GLU A 7 -1.58 7.65 19.73
N HIS A 8 -0.67 6.67 19.68
CA HIS A 8 0.01 6.30 18.45
C HIS A 8 -0.96 5.78 17.34
N HIS A 9 -2.05 5.08 17.74
CA HIS A 9 -3.09 4.66 16.81
C HIS A 9 -3.91 5.84 16.32
N VAL A 10 -4.33 6.72 17.23
CA VAL A 10 -5.16 7.89 16.93
C VAL A 10 -4.42 8.87 16.02
N VAL A 11 -3.17 9.20 16.34
CA VAL A 11 -2.33 10.09 15.50
C VAL A 11 -2.13 9.50 14.12
N SER A 12 -1.80 8.21 14.05
CA SER A 12 -1.61 7.53 12.77
C SER A 12 -2.89 7.50 11.93
N TYR A 13 -4.04 7.26 12.57
CA TYR A 13 -5.33 7.24 11.88
C TYR A 13 -5.74 8.64 11.41
N ASN A 14 -5.53 9.68 12.22
CA ASN A 14 -5.78 11.06 11.83
C ASN A 14 -4.97 11.46 10.59
N ASN A 15 -3.69 11.10 10.54
CA ASN A 15 -2.83 11.28 9.37
C ASN A 15 -3.35 10.50 8.15
N PHE A 16 -3.94 9.32 8.34
CA PHE A 16 -4.58 8.59 7.25
C PHE A 16 -5.79 9.34 6.68
N ILE A 17 -6.66 9.87 7.55
CA ILE A 17 -7.83 10.66 7.11
C ILE A 17 -7.40 11.86 6.28
N ASP A 18 -6.36 12.61 6.70
CA ASP A 18 -5.83 13.74 5.94
C ASP A 18 -5.28 13.35 4.57
N ARG A 19 -4.75 12.13 4.45
CA ARG A 19 -4.14 11.62 3.22
C ARG A 19 -5.09 10.85 2.31
N ILE A 20 -6.38 10.74 2.64
CA ILE A 20 -7.37 10.10 1.76
C ILE A 20 -7.43 10.76 0.38
N PRO A 21 -7.46 12.11 0.27
CA PRO A 21 -7.43 12.77 -1.04
C PRO A 21 -6.19 12.37 -1.87
N GLU A 22 -4.99 12.31 -1.28
CA GLU A 22 -3.77 11.86 -1.97
C GLU A 22 -3.87 10.42 -2.48
N ILE A 23 -4.64 9.58 -1.78
CA ILE A 23 -4.84 8.18 -2.16
C ILE A 23 -5.81 8.05 -3.34
N LEU A 24 -6.80 8.90 -3.43
CA LEU A 24 -7.94 8.75 -4.35
C LEU A 24 -7.87 9.69 -5.56
N VAL A 25 -7.51 10.96 -5.36
CA VAL A 25 -7.44 11.96 -6.45
C VAL A 25 -6.42 11.54 -7.51
N GLY A 26 -6.73 11.81 -8.76
CA GLY A 26 -5.91 11.44 -9.92
C GLY A 26 -6.00 9.95 -10.29
N ARG A 27 -6.78 9.13 -9.56
CA ARG A 27 -7.04 7.75 -9.97
C ARG A 27 -7.90 7.74 -11.21
N LYS A 28 -7.49 6.92 -12.18
CA LYS A 28 -8.16 6.85 -13.47
C LYS A 28 -8.54 5.43 -13.86
N VAL A 29 -9.67 5.34 -14.52
CA VAL A 29 -10.11 4.17 -15.30
C VAL A 29 -10.04 4.57 -16.77
N GLY A 30 -9.24 3.89 -17.56
CA GLY A 30 -9.10 4.14 -19.00
C GLY A 30 -9.42 2.90 -19.78
N VAL A 31 -10.23 3.04 -20.83
CA VAL A 31 -10.63 1.96 -21.74
C VAL A 31 -10.49 2.42 -23.17
N HIS A 32 -9.88 1.58 -24.00
CA HIS A 32 -9.81 1.77 -25.45
C HIS A 32 -10.82 0.85 -26.12
N SER A 33 -11.69 1.40 -26.94
CA SER A 33 -12.61 0.64 -27.79
C SER A 33 -12.68 1.27 -29.17
N GLY A 34 -12.29 0.48 -30.19
CA GLY A 34 -12.19 0.98 -31.56
C GLY A 34 -11.31 2.23 -31.66
N ASN A 35 -11.89 3.30 -32.17
CA ASN A 35 -11.21 4.59 -32.37
C ASN A 35 -11.41 5.58 -31.18
N SER A 36 -12.12 5.20 -30.13
CA SER A 36 -12.39 6.03 -28.97
C SER A 36 -11.60 5.59 -27.73
N ILE A 37 -11.28 6.56 -26.89
CA ILE A 37 -10.66 6.37 -25.57
C ILE A 37 -11.62 6.95 -24.55
N TYR A 38 -12.00 6.14 -23.58
CA TYR A 38 -12.89 6.53 -22.49
C TYR A 38 -12.08 6.61 -21.20
N ASN A 39 -12.13 7.74 -20.51
CA ASN A 39 -11.44 7.93 -19.24
C ASN A 39 -12.41 8.42 -18.18
N ILE A 40 -12.31 7.84 -16.99
CA ILE A 40 -12.93 8.36 -15.76
C ILE A 40 -11.79 8.70 -14.82
N VAL A 41 -11.74 9.93 -14.34
CA VAL A 41 -10.70 10.43 -13.41
C VAL A 41 -11.37 10.93 -12.16
N ILE A 42 -10.91 10.51 -10.98
CA ILE A 42 -11.36 11.07 -9.71
C ILE A 42 -10.67 12.42 -9.53
N THR A 43 -11.45 13.49 -9.40
CA THR A 43 -10.97 14.88 -9.32
C THR A 43 -10.90 15.40 -7.90
N ASP A 44 -11.86 14.99 -7.04
CA ASP A 44 -11.96 15.47 -5.67
C ASP A 44 -12.57 14.39 -4.75
N VAL A 45 -12.43 14.57 -3.44
CA VAL A 45 -12.93 13.66 -2.42
C VAL A 45 -13.51 14.43 -1.25
N GLU A 46 -14.73 14.06 -0.86
CA GLU A 46 -15.44 14.63 0.28
C GLU A 46 -15.75 13.52 1.30
N LEU A 47 -15.48 13.80 2.58
CA LEU A 47 -15.81 12.91 3.68
C LEU A 47 -17.00 13.49 4.44
N SER A 48 -17.99 12.66 4.76
CA SER A 48 -19.11 13.04 5.60
C SER A 48 -18.74 12.98 7.09
N GLU A 49 -19.61 13.51 7.92
CA GLU A 49 -19.66 13.14 9.33
C GLU A 49 -20.07 11.67 9.51
N PRO A 50 -19.86 11.08 10.70
CA PRO A 50 -20.33 9.73 11.00
C PRO A 50 -21.81 9.56 10.71
N ILE A 51 -22.17 8.44 10.09
CA ILE A 51 -23.55 8.14 9.65
C ILE A 51 -24.51 8.09 10.84
N LEU A 52 -24.04 7.51 11.93
CA LEU A 52 -24.74 7.41 13.21
C LEU A 52 -23.77 7.70 14.37
N PRO A 53 -24.23 8.28 15.49
CA PRO A 53 -23.44 8.37 16.70
C PRO A 53 -23.07 6.98 17.23
N LEU A 54 -21.88 6.85 17.84
CA LEU A 54 -21.36 5.56 18.33
C LEU A 54 -22.38 4.84 19.25
N ARG A 55 -23.06 5.56 20.16
CA ARG A 55 -24.09 4.97 21.04
C ARG A 55 -25.21 4.27 20.26
N LYS A 56 -25.69 4.89 19.16
CA LYS A 56 -26.71 4.28 18.30
C LYS A 56 -26.15 3.08 17.53
N CYS A 57 -24.91 3.16 17.04
CA CYS A 57 -24.25 2.03 16.40
C CYS A 57 -24.17 0.82 17.34
N VAL A 58 -23.83 1.04 18.61
CA VAL A 58 -23.76 -0.04 19.62
C VAL A 58 -25.15 -0.63 19.89
N GLN A 59 -26.20 0.17 19.92
CA GLN A 59 -27.57 -0.31 20.14
C GLN A 59 -28.13 -1.09 18.95
N SER A 60 -27.85 -0.64 17.71
CA SER A 60 -28.36 -1.29 16.48
C SER A 60 -27.46 -2.42 15.95
N GLY A 61 -26.18 -2.48 16.41
CA GLY A 61 -25.17 -3.38 15.86
C GLY A 61 -24.59 -2.90 14.53
N ASP A 62 -24.93 -1.68 14.09
CA ASP A 62 -24.45 -1.10 12.85
C ASP A 62 -22.98 -0.66 12.94
N PRO A 63 -22.22 -0.67 11.83
CA PRO A 63 -20.85 -0.19 11.83
C PRO A 63 -20.76 1.32 12.07
N TYR A 64 -19.73 1.74 12.80
CA TYR A 64 -19.42 3.15 13.02
C TYR A 64 -18.53 3.67 11.90
N ASP A 65 -19.15 4.33 10.92
CA ASP A 65 -18.52 4.69 9.64
C ASP A 65 -18.79 6.13 9.22
N ILE A 66 -17.90 6.68 8.38
CA ILE A 66 -18.10 7.88 7.56
C ILE A 66 -18.29 7.49 6.08
N LYS A 67 -19.01 8.30 5.32
CA LYS A 67 -19.15 8.16 3.87
C LYS A 67 -18.02 8.89 3.16
N CYS A 68 -17.48 8.27 2.12
CA CYS A 68 -16.47 8.83 1.25
C CYS A 68 -17.08 9.03 -0.14
N TYR A 69 -17.38 10.28 -0.47
CA TYR A 69 -17.86 10.70 -1.79
C TYR A 69 -16.67 11.08 -2.66
N VAL A 70 -16.78 10.80 -3.95
CA VAL A 70 -15.80 11.21 -4.95
C VAL A 70 -16.47 12.00 -6.05
N LYS A 71 -15.85 13.12 -6.45
CA LYS A 71 -16.17 13.81 -7.69
C LYS A 71 -15.33 13.19 -8.79
N PHE A 72 -15.91 13.01 -9.93
CA PHE A 72 -15.24 12.41 -11.08
C PHE A 72 -15.53 13.19 -12.35
N ARG A 73 -14.56 13.07 -13.27
CA ARG A 73 -14.67 13.60 -14.64
C ARG A 73 -14.57 12.44 -15.61
N PHE A 74 -15.59 12.29 -16.44
CA PHE A 74 -15.60 11.37 -17.58
C PHE A 74 -15.21 12.12 -18.84
N THR A 75 -14.36 11.53 -19.69
CA THR A 75 -13.97 12.08 -20.99
C THR A 75 -13.98 11.00 -22.05
N GLU A 76 -14.62 11.31 -23.17
CA GLU A 76 -14.53 10.53 -24.39
C GLU A 76 -13.65 11.26 -25.40
N LEU A 77 -12.59 10.60 -25.85
CA LEU A 77 -11.62 11.10 -26.81
C LEU A 77 -11.62 10.23 -28.06
N LYS A 78 -11.78 10.81 -29.24
CA LYS A 78 -11.54 10.11 -30.53
C LYS A 78 -10.10 10.28 -30.96
N LYS A 79 -9.47 9.18 -31.37
CA LYS A 79 -8.14 9.20 -32.00
C LYS A 79 -8.25 9.87 -33.37
N GLY A 80 -7.54 10.96 -33.57
CA GLY A 80 -7.41 11.60 -34.89
C GLY A 80 -6.66 10.69 -35.88
N LYS A 81 -6.89 10.89 -37.19
CA LYS A 81 -6.07 10.28 -38.25
C LYS A 81 -4.62 10.78 -38.10
N ARG A 82 -3.64 9.94 -38.44
CA ARG A 82 -2.23 10.35 -38.50
C ARG A 82 -2.08 11.42 -39.55
N ASP A 83 -1.67 12.62 -39.17
CA ASP A 83 -1.51 13.72 -40.13
C ASP A 83 -0.26 13.57 -41.02
N LEU A 84 0.72 12.71 -40.66
CA LEU A 84 1.89 12.38 -41.49
C LEU A 84 2.58 11.09 -40.97
N PRO A 85 3.15 10.26 -41.88
CA PRO A 85 3.97 9.13 -41.47
C PRO A 85 5.25 9.63 -40.78
N GLY A 86 5.35 9.45 -39.44
CA GLY A 86 6.50 9.88 -38.65
C GLY A 86 6.17 10.77 -37.44
N SER A 87 4.96 11.32 -37.35
CA SER A 87 4.55 12.12 -36.18
C SER A 87 4.15 11.23 -34.99
N PRO A 88 4.75 11.41 -33.78
CA PRO A 88 4.49 10.56 -32.61
C PRO A 88 3.18 10.86 -31.89
N THR A 89 2.42 11.89 -32.27
CA THR A 89 1.24 12.35 -31.55
C THR A 89 -0.03 12.23 -32.38
N HIS A 90 -0.89 11.26 -32.04
CA HIS A 90 -2.29 11.33 -32.44
C HIS A 90 -2.97 12.48 -31.69
N ARG A 91 -3.40 13.53 -32.39
CA ARG A 91 -4.30 14.53 -31.80
C ARG A 91 -5.62 13.83 -31.45
N ALA A 92 -5.86 13.62 -30.16
CA ALA A 92 -7.15 13.11 -29.70
C ALA A 92 -8.13 14.28 -29.60
N THR A 93 -9.29 14.16 -30.23
CA THR A 93 -10.35 15.17 -30.17
C THR A 93 -11.30 14.82 -29.05
N LEU A 94 -11.59 15.75 -28.15
CA LEU A 94 -12.59 15.61 -27.11
C LEU A 94 -13.99 15.55 -27.76
N VAL A 95 -14.75 14.51 -27.47
CA VAL A 95 -16.10 14.28 -27.98
C VAL A 95 -17.14 14.61 -26.94
N ALA A 96 -16.92 14.14 -25.71
CA ALA A 96 -17.84 14.37 -24.60
C ALA A 96 -17.04 14.51 -23.29
N GLU A 97 -17.53 15.38 -22.42
CA GLU A 97 -17.04 15.54 -21.06
C GLU A 97 -18.24 15.65 -20.12
N HIS A 98 -18.18 14.93 -19.00
CA HIS A 98 -19.22 14.94 -17.99
C HIS A 98 -18.59 14.85 -16.60
N GLU A 99 -19.10 15.64 -15.67
CA GLU A 99 -18.69 15.62 -14.27
C GLU A 99 -19.85 15.15 -13.40
N GLY A 100 -19.53 14.46 -12.32
CA GLY A 100 -20.51 13.97 -11.37
C GLY A 100 -19.89 13.65 -10.01
N SER A 101 -20.76 13.34 -9.06
CA SER A 101 -20.36 12.92 -7.71
C SER A 101 -21.07 11.62 -7.35
N THR A 102 -20.37 10.73 -6.64
CA THR A 102 -20.95 9.47 -6.20
C THR A 102 -20.32 8.96 -4.90
N LEU A 103 -21.08 8.13 -4.17
CA LEU A 103 -20.55 7.44 -2.99
C LEU A 103 -19.64 6.28 -3.42
N LEU A 104 -18.34 6.42 -3.16
CA LEU A 104 -17.36 5.37 -3.48
C LEU A 104 -17.33 4.26 -2.44
N THR A 105 -17.27 4.62 -1.16
CA THR A 105 -17.13 3.66 -0.04
C THR A 105 -17.52 4.29 1.29
N THR A 106 -17.65 3.45 2.32
CA THR A 106 -17.62 3.90 3.70
C THR A 106 -16.27 3.53 4.33
N ILE A 107 -15.85 4.31 5.32
CA ILE A 107 -14.57 4.14 6.01
C ILE A 107 -14.89 4.00 7.50
N PRO A 108 -14.43 2.91 8.15
CA PRO A 108 -14.58 2.71 9.58
C PRO A 108 -13.95 3.84 10.39
N VAL A 109 -14.67 4.39 11.36
CA VAL A 109 -14.21 5.47 12.23
C VAL A 109 -13.52 4.89 13.45
N MET A 110 -12.33 5.40 13.75
CA MET A 110 -11.63 5.08 15.00
C MET A 110 -12.16 5.97 16.13
N VAL A 111 -12.52 5.35 17.24
CA VAL A 111 -12.93 6.06 18.45
C VAL A 111 -11.76 6.90 18.99
N GLY A 112 -12.03 8.15 19.31
CA GLY A 112 -11.02 9.12 19.74
C GLY A 112 -10.29 9.85 18.61
N SER A 113 -10.57 9.54 17.34
CA SER A 113 -10.02 10.26 16.20
C SER A 113 -10.72 11.62 15.99
N LYS A 114 -10.13 12.47 15.13
CA LYS A 114 -10.69 13.79 14.79
C LYS A 114 -12.05 13.76 14.11
N VAL A 115 -12.41 12.64 13.48
CA VAL A 115 -13.72 12.42 12.84
C VAL A 115 -14.70 11.70 13.76
N CYS A 116 -14.28 11.38 15.00
CA CYS A 116 -15.14 10.76 16.00
C CYS A 116 -16.05 11.78 16.64
N THR A 117 -17.32 11.42 16.83
CA THR A 117 -18.32 12.29 17.49
C THR A 117 -18.43 12.07 18.99
N VAL A 118 -17.62 11.16 19.55
CA VAL A 118 -17.60 10.94 21.01
C VAL A 118 -16.90 12.12 21.69
N PRO A 119 -17.53 12.76 22.70
CA PRO A 119 -16.91 13.84 23.45
C PRO A 119 -15.59 13.43 24.08
N ARG A 120 -14.63 14.35 24.17
CA ARG A 120 -13.33 14.08 24.78
C ARG A 120 -13.44 13.72 26.26
N GLU A 121 -14.39 14.29 26.96
CA GLU A 121 -14.69 14.04 28.38
C GLU A 121 -15.04 12.55 28.61
N ASP A 122 -15.84 11.96 27.74
CA ASP A 122 -16.19 10.54 27.78
C ASP A 122 -14.98 9.63 27.50
N LEU A 123 -13.99 10.14 26.74
CA LEU A 123 -12.73 9.43 26.43
C LEU A 123 -11.69 9.53 27.55
N GLU A 124 -11.89 10.37 28.57
CA GLU A 124 -11.01 10.43 29.75
C GLU A 124 -11.18 9.20 30.63
N THR A 125 -12.37 8.65 30.65
CA THR A 125 -12.72 7.44 31.42
C THR A 125 -12.61 6.17 30.60
N THR A 126 -12.69 6.29 29.25
CA THR A 126 -12.61 5.17 28.32
C THR A 126 -11.51 5.43 27.28
N PHE A 127 -10.66 4.45 27.01
CA PHE A 127 -9.63 4.59 25.98
C PHE A 127 -10.25 4.62 24.59
N GLY A 128 -9.63 5.39 23.67
CA GLY A 128 -9.91 5.36 22.23
C GLY A 128 -9.08 4.29 21.49
N GLY A 129 -8.76 4.54 20.21
CA GLY A 129 -7.83 3.72 19.44
C GLY A 129 -8.43 2.43 18.86
N TYR A 130 -9.73 2.22 18.96
CA TYR A 130 -10.43 1.05 18.43
C TYR A 130 -11.55 1.43 17.45
N PHE A 131 -12.10 0.43 16.77
CA PHE A 131 -13.19 0.56 15.82
C PHE A 131 -14.41 -0.25 16.27
N TYR A 132 -15.60 0.24 16.02
CA TYR A 132 -16.82 -0.53 16.23
C TYR A 132 -17.33 -1.07 14.88
N GLN A 133 -17.18 -2.38 14.69
CA GLN A 133 -17.50 -3.05 13.42
C GLN A 133 -18.11 -4.43 13.64
N GLY A 134 -19.26 -4.66 12.97
CA GLY A 134 -19.94 -5.95 13.07
C GLY A 134 -20.40 -6.33 14.48
N GLY A 135 -20.89 -5.35 15.25
CA GLY A 135 -21.37 -5.54 16.60
C GLY A 135 -20.27 -5.71 17.68
N GLN A 136 -19.01 -5.46 17.34
CA GLN A 136 -17.88 -5.70 18.24
C GLN A 136 -16.85 -4.57 18.16
N ASN A 137 -16.17 -4.34 19.29
CA ASN A 137 -15.00 -3.47 19.34
C ASN A 137 -13.79 -4.21 18.74
N LYS A 138 -13.17 -3.60 17.74
CA LYS A 138 -12.03 -4.14 16.98
C LYS A 138 -10.81 -3.26 17.15
N VAL A 139 -9.67 -3.85 17.40
CA VAL A 139 -8.37 -3.16 17.44
C VAL A 139 -7.49 -3.62 16.27
N LEU A 140 -6.73 -2.70 15.70
CA LEU A 140 -5.69 -3.01 14.73
C LEU A 140 -4.36 -3.17 15.46
N ILE A 141 -3.80 -4.36 15.40
CA ILE A 141 -2.49 -4.66 16.00
C ILE A 141 -1.40 -4.06 15.12
N GLY A 142 -0.50 -3.27 15.71
CA GLY A 142 0.67 -2.74 15.04
C GLY A 142 1.49 -3.85 14.39
N GLN A 143 1.97 -3.64 13.16
CA GLN A 143 2.72 -4.65 12.41
C GLN A 143 4.18 -4.23 12.27
N LEU A 144 5.10 -5.00 12.84
CA LEU A 144 6.54 -4.83 12.61
C LEU A 144 6.93 -5.46 11.29
N MET A 145 7.50 -4.66 10.41
CA MET A 145 7.91 -5.06 9.06
C MET A 145 9.30 -4.53 8.75
N LEU A 146 10.02 -5.21 7.86
CA LEU A 146 11.24 -4.66 7.29
C LEU A 146 10.98 -3.30 6.65
N SER A 147 11.90 -2.36 6.88
CA SER A 147 11.83 -1.03 6.30
C SER A 147 11.84 -1.11 4.78
N SER A 148 11.11 -0.19 4.14
CA SER A 148 11.09 -0.09 2.68
C SER A 148 12.03 1.00 2.20
N ASN A 149 12.42 0.94 0.93
CA ASN A 149 13.25 1.95 0.27
C ASN A 149 14.68 2.06 0.80
N VAL A 150 15.15 1.04 1.50
CA VAL A 150 16.52 0.90 2.01
C VAL A 150 17.06 -0.44 1.52
N PHE A 151 18.34 -0.46 1.12
CA PHE A 151 19.04 -1.69 0.81
C PHE A 151 19.55 -2.37 2.10
N PHE A 152 19.32 -3.67 2.18
CA PHE A 152 19.83 -4.53 3.24
C PHE A 152 20.78 -5.56 2.64
N CYS A 153 22.01 -5.55 3.08
CA CYS A 153 23.03 -6.54 2.70
C CYS A 153 23.02 -7.67 3.73
N TRP A 154 22.42 -8.80 3.38
CA TRP A 154 22.26 -9.96 4.28
C TRP A 154 23.51 -10.85 4.32
N SER A 155 24.28 -10.81 3.25
CA SER A 155 25.53 -11.57 3.13
C SER A 155 26.46 -10.91 2.12
N ASP A 156 27.67 -11.46 1.98
CA ASP A 156 28.66 -11.11 0.95
C ASP A 156 28.13 -11.25 -0.50
N LYS A 157 27.07 -12.07 -0.69
CA LYS A 157 26.51 -12.41 -2.01
C LYS A 157 25.12 -11.83 -2.28
N MET A 158 24.44 -11.29 -1.25
CA MET A 158 23.04 -10.89 -1.38
C MET A 158 22.74 -9.58 -0.67
N CYS A 159 22.27 -8.61 -1.46
CA CYS A 159 21.74 -7.35 -0.96
C CYS A 159 20.39 -7.11 -1.62
N GLU A 160 19.34 -6.81 -0.85
CA GLU A 160 18.00 -6.62 -1.38
C GLU A 160 17.36 -5.31 -0.93
N ILE A 161 16.43 -4.81 -1.73
CA ILE A 161 15.57 -3.69 -1.41
C ILE A 161 14.12 -4.01 -1.73
N ARG A 162 13.23 -3.60 -0.83
CA ARG A 162 11.80 -3.51 -1.11
C ARG A 162 11.44 -2.06 -1.38
N SER A 163 11.34 -1.73 -2.64
CA SER A 163 10.97 -0.39 -3.10
C SER A 163 9.46 -0.20 -3.12
N VAL A 164 8.98 0.82 -2.43
CA VAL A 164 7.54 1.14 -2.31
C VAL A 164 7.32 2.59 -2.74
N CYS A 165 6.62 2.79 -3.84
CA CYS A 165 6.21 4.10 -4.32
C CYS A 165 4.73 4.32 -4.02
N HIS A 166 4.41 5.36 -3.24
CA HIS A 166 3.04 5.74 -2.89
C HIS A 166 2.43 6.77 -3.85
N HIS A 167 3.27 7.54 -4.53
CA HIS A 167 2.83 8.63 -5.43
C HIS A 167 2.35 8.18 -6.80
N SER A 168 2.74 6.99 -7.26
CA SER A 168 2.21 6.47 -8.53
C SER A 168 0.76 6.02 -8.37
N ALA A 169 -0.06 6.25 -9.42
CA ALA A 169 -1.50 5.96 -9.49
C ALA A 169 -1.90 4.49 -9.17
N GLY A 170 -1.20 3.78 -8.39
CA GLY A 170 -1.46 2.39 -8.01
C GLY A 170 -0.63 1.90 -6.83
N GLY A 171 0.28 2.74 -6.28
CA GLY A 171 1.26 2.28 -5.30
C GLY A 171 2.06 1.11 -5.89
N ARG A 172 3.27 1.35 -6.39
CA ARG A 172 4.12 0.27 -6.91
C ARG A 172 4.97 -0.28 -5.81
N ILE A 173 5.00 -1.59 -5.70
CA ILE A 173 5.94 -2.32 -4.86
C ILE A 173 6.77 -3.16 -5.80
N ALA A 174 8.07 -2.94 -5.83
CA ALA A 174 9.02 -3.75 -6.56
C ALA A 174 10.13 -4.19 -5.62
N SER A 175 10.58 -5.42 -5.77
CA SER A 175 11.78 -5.92 -5.12
C SER A 175 12.92 -5.92 -6.13
N ALA A 176 14.09 -5.52 -5.72
CA ALA A 176 15.32 -5.67 -6.49
C ALA A 176 16.39 -6.26 -5.56
N SER A 177 17.19 -7.16 -6.08
CA SER A 177 18.34 -7.69 -5.35
C SER A 177 19.62 -7.54 -6.16
N LEU A 178 20.74 -7.43 -5.46
CA LEU A 178 22.09 -7.52 -5.99
C LEU A 178 22.63 -8.87 -5.61
N GLU A 179 22.89 -9.72 -6.59
CA GLU A 179 23.27 -11.11 -6.35
C GLU A 179 24.51 -11.49 -7.16
N GLY A 180 25.30 -12.42 -6.61
CA GLY A 180 26.39 -13.08 -7.32
C GLY A 180 27.71 -12.32 -7.38
N ASP A 181 28.69 -12.97 -8.04
CA ASP A 181 29.99 -12.41 -8.38
C ASP A 181 30.32 -12.81 -9.82
N PRO A 182 30.28 -11.90 -10.82
CA PRO A 182 30.04 -10.47 -10.70
C PRO A 182 28.64 -10.10 -10.19
N ILE A 183 28.50 -8.87 -9.65
CA ILE A 183 27.24 -8.38 -9.06
C ILE A 183 26.22 -8.15 -10.18
N ASN A 184 25.09 -8.83 -10.08
CA ASN A 184 23.94 -8.67 -10.97
C ASN A 184 22.75 -8.02 -10.25
N VAL A 185 22.04 -7.16 -10.95
CA VAL A 185 20.71 -6.64 -10.52
C VAL A 185 19.65 -7.64 -10.93
N VAL A 186 18.98 -8.23 -9.95
CA VAL A 186 17.91 -9.20 -10.18
C VAL A 186 16.55 -8.56 -9.91
N LEU A 187 15.66 -8.60 -10.91
CA LEU A 187 14.31 -8.05 -10.87
C LEU A 187 13.28 -9.17 -11.06
N PRO A 188 12.65 -9.65 -9.99
CA PRO A 188 11.81 -10.86 -10.04
C PRO A 188 10.52 -10.69 -10.86
N PHE A 189 10.09 -9.45 -11.11
CA PHE A 189 8.81 -9.17 -11.81
C PHE A 189 8.99 -8.51 -13.19
N ALA A 190 10.22 -8.34 -13.64
CA ALA A 190 10.52 -7.66 -14.90
C ALA A 190 10.72 -8.61 -16.08
N ALA A 191 10.87 -9.90 -15.83
CA ALA A 191 11.05 -10.90 -16.89
C ALA A 191 9.80 -11.05 -17.77
N MET A 192 9.98 -11.39 -19.04
CA MET A 192 8.89 -11.66 -19.98
C MET A 192 8.10 -12.88 -19.55
N ASP A 193 8.77 -13.86 -18.99
CA ASP A 193 8.17 -15.09 -18.49
C ASP A 193 7.86 -14.93 -16.99
N LYS A 194 6.64 -15.25 -16.58
CA LYS A 194 6.18 -15.05 -15.18
C LYS A 194 6.94 -15.90 -14.16
N GLN A 195 7.72 -16.86 -14.61
CA GLN A 195 8.50 -17.79 -13.78
C GLN A 195 9.99 -17.44 -13.72
N SER A 196 10.49 -16.58 -14.60
CA SER A 196 11.90 -16.21 -14.63
C SER A 196 12.19 -14.87 -13.95
N LYS A 197 13.36 -14.76 -13.33
CA LYS A 197 13.89 -13.51 -12.81
C LYS A 197 14.74 -12.85 -13.91
N LEU A 198 14.58 -11.55 -14.10
CA LEU A 198 15.47 -10.79 -14.96
C LEU A 198 16.76 -10.47 -14.22
N SER A 199 17.88 -11.00 -14.66
CA SER A 199 19.22 -10.75 -14.10
C SER A 199 20.06 -9.97 -15.13
N ILE A 200 20.60 -8.82 -14.72
CA ILE A 200 21.40 -7.94 -15.58
C ILE A 200 22.65 -7.53 -14.79
N PRO A 201 23.85 -7.55 -15.41
CA PRO A 201 25.06 -7.01 -14.78
C PRO A 201 24.88 -5.58 -14.31
N VAL A 202 25.33 -5.27 -13.10
CA VAL A 202 25.12 -3.96 -12.47
C VAL A 202 25.72 -2.82 -13.29
N ASP A 203 26.88 -3.04 -13.93
CA ASP A 203 27.56 -2.03 -14.75
C ASP A 203 26.73 -1.61 -15.96
N ILE A 204 26.03 -2.57 -16.59
CA ILE A 204 25.11 -2.29 -17.70
C ILE A 204 23.92 -1.46 -17.21
N VAL A 205 23.37 -1.78 -16.02
CA VAL A 205 22.26 -1.00 -15.45
C VAL A 205 22.70 0.42 -15.12
N LEU A 206 23.89 0.59 -14.54
CA LEU A 206 24.43 1.92 -14.21
C LEU A 206 24.69 2.76 -15.47
N ARG A 207 25.23 2.18 -16.55
CA ARG A 207 25.40 2.84 -17.85
C ARG A 207 24.07 3.21 -18.46
N ALA A 208 23.07 2.32 -18.43
CA ALA A 208 21.74 2.57 -18.95
C ALA A 208 21.02 3.71 -18.19
N LEU A 209 21.23 3.82 -16.88
CA LEU A 209 20.71 4.94 -16.07
C LEU A 209 21.40 6.29 -16.41
N SER A 210 22.58 6.25 -17.06
CA SER A 210 23.30 7.42 -17.61
C SER A 210 22.99 7.68 -19.09
N HIS A 211 21.93 7.05 -19.64
CA HIS A 211 21.49 7.19 -21.02
C HIS A 211 22.48 6.66 -22.09
N ASN A 212 23.34 5.70 -21.73
CA ASN A 212 24.20 5.02 -22.71
C ASN A 212 23.35 4.12 -23.63
N GLU A 213 23.43 4.36 -24.94
CA GLU A 213 22.59 3.67 -25.95
C GLU A 213 22.88 2.17 -26.04
N GLU A 214 24.13 1.76 -25.98
CA GLU A 214 24.53 0.33 -26.03
C GLU A 214 23.94 -0.46 -24.86
N ALA A 215 24.00 0.14 -23.64
CA ALA A 215 23.42 -0.46 -22.45
C ALA A 215 21.90 -0.53 -22.50
N LEU A 216 21.24 0.48 -23.07
CA LEU A 216 19.79 0.48 -23.28
C LEU A 216 19.36 -0.58 -24.29
N GLU A 217 20.11 -0.76 -25.38
CA GLU A 217 19.89 -1.82 -26.36
C GLU A 217 20.07 -3.22 -25.76
N TYR A 218 21.10 -3.41 -24.92
CA TYR A 218 21.30 -4.67 -24.22
C TYR A 218 20.08 -5.04 -23.36
N ILE A 219 19.58 -4.10 -22.55
CA ILE A 219 18.39 -4.33 -21.73
C ILE A 219 17.15 -4.54 -22.58
N GLN A 220 17.04 -3.85 -23.72
CA GLN A 220 15.95 -4.01 -24.67
C GLN A 220 15.94 -5.41 -25.30
N LYS A 221 17.09 -5.94 -25.67
CA LYS A 221 17.26 -7.32 -26.18
C LYS A 221 16.91 -8.35 -25.12
N ALA A 222 17.36 -8.11 -23.86
CA ALA A 222 17.11 -9.04 -22.75
C ALA A 222 15.64 -9.11 -22.32
N ASN A 223 14.87 -8.02 -22.43
CA ASN A 223 13.51 -7.94 -21.87
C ASN A 223 12.44 -7.32 -22.79
N GLY A 224 12.77 -6.84 -23.98
CA GLY A 224 11.82 -6.20 -24.89
C GLY A 224 11.17 -4.89 -24.38
N ARG A 225 11.42 -4.48 -23.13
CA ARG A 225 10.74 -3.36 -22.42
C ARG A 225 11.69 -2.51 -21.55
N CYS A 226 12.83 -2.09 -22.12
CA CYS A 226 13.88 -1.38 -21.40
C CYS A 226 13.36 -0.19 -20.55
N ARG A 227 12.64 0.75 -21.18
CA ARG A 227 12.12 1.96 -20.50
C ARG A 227 11.20 1.62 -19.33
N THR A 228 10.31 0.64 -19.50
CA THR A 228 9.39 0.19 -18.45
C THR A 228 10.15 -0.51 -17.32
N THR A 229 11.20 -1.26 -17.64
CA THR A 229 12.04 -1.93 -16.64
C THR A 229 12.76 -0.93 -15.77
N LEU A 230 13.46 0.04 -16.35
CA LEU A 230 14.19 1.06 -15.61
C LEU A 230 13.29 2.03 -14.84
N SER A 231 12.14 2.43 -15.41
CA SER A 231 11.26 3.40 -14.77
C SER A 231 10.36 2.78 -13.71
N SER A 232 9.83 1.59 -13.96
CA SER A 232 8.72 1.03 -13.19
C SER A 232 9.10 -0.12 -12.27
N TYR A 233 10.13 -0.89 -12.61
CA TYR A 233 10.54 -2.04 -11.82
C TYR A 233 11.83 -1.79 -11.02
N LEU A 234 12.76 -1.00 -11.55
CA LEU A 234 13.96 -0.62 -10.83
C LEU A 234 13.67 0.61 -9.95
N LEU A 235 13.71 0.44 -8.63
CA LEU A 235 13.56 1.51 -7.64
C LEU A 235 12.40 2.48 -7.95
N PRO A 236 11.15 2.02 -8.01
CA PRO A 236 10.02 2.86 -8.39
C PRO A 236 9.72 4.03 -7.41
N HIS A 237 10.32 4.05 -6.22
CA HIS A 237 10.22 5.17 -5.29
C HIS A 237 11.05 6.39 -5.71
N CYS A 238 12.07 6.17 -6.56
CA CYS A 238 12.89 7.25 -7.09
C CYS A 238 12.25 7.85 -8.34
N THR A 239 12.18 9.17 -8.40
CA THR A 239 11.57 9.91 -9.51
C THR A 239 12.53 10.09 -10.69
N SER A 240 13.84 10.26 -10.44
CA SER A 240 14.85 10.47 -11.48
C SER A 240 15.80 9.28 -11.64
N TYR A 241 16.36 9.13 -12.84
CA TYR A 241 17.39 8.14 -13.11
C TYR A 241 18.68 8.40 -12.34
N THR A 242 19.02 9.66 -12.11
CA THR A 242 20.18 10.06 -11.29
C THR A 242 20.05 9.55 -9.86
N GLN A 243 18.88 9.71 -9.24
CA GLN A 243 18.64 9.18 -7.89
C GLN A 243 18.76 7.64 -7.85
N LYS A 244 18.19 6.95 -8.85
CA LYS A 244 18.31 5.48 -8.96
C LYS A 244 19.75 5.04 -9.06
N ARG A 245 20.54 5.73 -9.86
CA ARG A 245 21.97 5.47 -10.05
C ARG A 245 22.73 5.62 -8.74
N ILE A 246 22.59 6.76 -8.04
CA ILE A 246 23.26 7.03 -6.76
C ILE A 246 22.95 5.96 -5.72
N ILE A 247 21.67 5.60 -5.57
CA ILE A 247 21.24 4.58 -4.60
C ILE A 247 21.81 3.21 -4.97
N LEU A 248 21.85 2.86 -6.27
CA LEU A 248 22.41 1.60 -6.73
C LEU A 248 23.93 1.54 -6.53
N GLU A 249 24.66 2.63 -6.82
CA GLU A 249 26.10 2.75 -6.57
C GLU A 249 26.44 2.58 -5.08
N GLN A 250 25.65 3.20 -4.19
CA GLN A 250 25.80 3.02 -2.74
C GLN A 250 25.54 1.58 -2.31
N ALA A 251 24.55 0.91 -2.90
CA ALA A 251 24.27 -0.49 -2.60
C ALA A 251 25.40 -1.42 -3.06
N VAL A 252 25.96 -1.17 -4.24
CA VAL A 252 27.15 -1.91 -4.74
C VAL A 252 28.35 -1.70 -3.84
N LEU A 253 28.59 -0.46 -3.39
CA LEU A 253 29.66 -0.16 -2.44
C LEU A 253 29.45 -0.89 -1.11
N MET A 254 28.21 -0.96 -0.64
CA MET A 254 27.87 -1.71 0.58
C MET A 254 28.22 -3.20 0.43
N VAL A 255 27.84 -3.83 -0.69
CA VAL A 255 28.20 -5.25 -0.96
C VAL A 255 29.71 -5.44 -0.99
N LYS A 256 30.45 -4.55 -1.66
CA LYS A 256 31.91 -4.62 -1.72
C LYS A 256 32.57 -4.50 -0.35
N ARG A 257 32.10 -3.60 0.51
CA ARG A 257 32.60 -3.44 1.89
C ARG A 257 32.33 -4.68 2.76
N VAL A 258 31.15 -5.29 2.61
CA VAL A 258 30.84 -6.54 3.32
C VAL A 258 31.75 -7.67 2.85
N ARG A 259 32.05 -7.77 1.54
CA ARG A 259 32.99 -8.74 0.98
C ARG A 259 34.43 -8.54 1.46
N ALA A 260 34.84 -7.30 1.60
CA ALA A 260 36.17 -6.95 2.11
C ALA A 260 36.30 -7.15 3.63
N GLY A 261 35.21 -7.48 4.34
CA GLY A 261 35.20 -7.59 5.80
C GLY A 261 35.27 -6.23 6.53
N GLU A 262 35.11 -5.13 5.80
CA GLU A 262 35.08 -3.76 6.37
C GLU A 262 33.78 -3.42 7.06
N ARG A 263 32.74 -4.20 6.81
CA ARG A 263 31.40 -3.99 7.36
C ARG A 263 30.71 -5.33 7.59
N ASP A 264 30.05 -5.46 8.74
CA ASP A 264 29.21 -6.62 9.01
C ASP A 264 27.92 -6.60 8.16
N PRO A 265 27.40 -7.78 7.80
CA PRO A 265 26.09 -7.91 7.17
C PRO A 265 25.00 -7.27 8.03
N CYS A 266 23.92 -6.84 7.38
CA CYS A 266 22.77 -6.29 8.08
C CYS A 266 22.07 -7.38 8.90
N ASP A 267 21.74 -7.06 10.14
CA ASP A 267 20.95 -7.94 10.99
C ASP A 267 19.46 -7.78 10.70
N ARG A 268 18.83 -8.88 10.28
CA ARG A 268 17.41 -8.94 9.94
C ARG A 268 16.50 -8.78 11.15
N ASP A 269 16.95 -9.22 12.31
CA ASP A 269 16.14 -9.25 13.52
C ASP A 269 16.25 -7.95 14.32
N SER A 270 17.24 -7.12 14.00
CA SER A 270 17.40 -5.79 14.57
C SER A 270 16.17 -4.91 14.35
N CYS A 271 15.73 -4.19 15.39
CA CYS A 271 14.67 -3.18 15.31
C CYS A 271 15.03 -2.00 14.39
N LEU A 272 16.33 -1.73 14.19
CA LEU A 272 16.81 -0.69 13.27
C LEU A 272 16.48 -1.01 11.80
N ALA A 273 16.35 -2.29 11.45
CA ALA A 273 15.96 -2.73 10.13
C ALA A 273 14.43 -2.77 9.94
N LYS A 274 13.66 -2.55 11.00
CA LYS A 274 12.20 -2.67 11.00
C LYS A 274 11.52 -1.31 11.08
N ARG A 275 10.26 -1.29 10.65
CA ARG A 275 9.33 -0.17 10.82
C ARG A 275 8.03 -0.69 11.41
N LEU A 276 7.36 0.14 12.18
CA LEU A 276 6.02 -0.13 12.69
C LEU A 276 4.97 0.40 11.72
N GLU A 277 4.10 -0.46 11.23
CA GLU A 277 2.87 -0.07 10.54
C GLU A 277 1.72 -0.05 11.55
N SER A 278 1.29 1.15 11.92
CA SER A 278 0.17 1.38 12.82
C SER A 278 -1.16 1.52 12.07
N SER A 279 -2.25 1.77 12.79
CA SER A 279 -3.62 1.75 12.25
C SER A 279 -3.82 2.55 10.97
N GLY A 280 -3.27 3.76 10.87
CA GLY A 280 -3.45 4.61 9.69
C GLY A 280 -2.76 4.07 8.45
N GLN A 281 -1.52 3.55 8.58
CA GLN A 281 -0.82 2.93 7.47
C GLN A 281 -1.55 1.67 7.00
N LEU A 282 -2.07 0.85 7.93
CA LEU A 282 -2.84 -0.35 7.62
C LEU A 282 -4.15 -0.01 6.92
N CYS A 283 -4.91 0.97 7.40
CA CYS A 283 -6.14 1.45 6.76
C CYS A 283 -5.86 2.05 5.37
N GLY A 284 -4.80 2.86 5.24
CA GLY A 284 -4.41 3.44 3.96
C GLY A 284 -3.97 2.38 2.93
N ALA A 285 -3.27 1.34 3.36
CA ALA A 285 -2.92 0.22 2.49
C ALA A 285 -4.16 -0.57 2.05
N LEU A 286 -5.11 -0.79 2.96
CA LEU A 286 -6.38 -1.46 2.67
C LEU A 286 -7.22 -0.63 1.69
N LEU A 287 -7.38 0.68 1.92
CA LEU A 287 -8.12 1.57 1.03
C LEU A 287 -7.52 1.58 -0.38
N ARG A 288 -6.20 1.74 -0.51
CA ARG A 288 -5.52 1.68 -1.82
C ARG A 288 -5.78 0.38 -2.55
N MET A 289 -5.75 -0.75 -1.83
CA MET A 289 -5.99 -2.07 -2.41
C MET A 289 -7.44 -2.22 -2.87
N THR A 290 -8.41 -1.88 -2.03
CA THR A 290 -9.83 -2.04 -2.32
C THR A 290 -10.28 -1.15 -3.47
N VAL A 291 -9.84 0.11 -3.50
CA VAL A 291 -10.11 1.05 -4.59
C VAL A 291 -9.47 0.58 -5.90
N ARG A 292 -8.22 0.12 -5.87
CA ARG A 292 -7.56 -0.42 -7.06
C ARG A 292 -8.30 -1.64 -7.63
N ALA A 293 -8.76 -2.55 -6.78
CA ALA A 293 -9.53 -3.70 -7.20
C ALA A 293 -10.89 -3.29 -7.79
N HIS A 294 -11.51 -2.26 -7.21
CA HIS A 294 -12.76 -1.71 -7.70
C HIS A 294 -12.60 -1.03 -9.05
N LEU A 295 -11.64 -0.12 -9.22
CA LEU A 295 -11.38 0.58 -10.48
C LEU A 295 -11.05 -0.39 -11.63
N ARG A 296 -10.35 -1.49 -11.35
CA ARG A 296 -10.16 -2.56 -12.35
C ARG A 296 -11.47 -3.21 -12.76
N SER A 297 -12.39 -3.44 -11.82
CA SER A 297 -13.71 -3.96 -12.15
C SER A 297 -14.52 -2.96 -12.97
N CYS A 298 -14.46 -1.67 -12.63
CA CYS A 298 -15.09 -0.60 -13.40
C CYS A 298 -14.54 -0.56 -14.84
N ALA A 299 -13.22 -0.73 -15.03
CA ALA A 299 -12.63 -0.79 -16.37
C ALA A 299 -13.21 -1.93 -17.23
N VAL A 300 -13.39 -3.11 -16.64
CA VAL A 300 -14.00 -4.26 -17.34
C VAL A 300 -15.47 -3.96 -17.69
N GLN A 301 -16.24 -3.42 -16.75
CA GLN A 301 -17.65 -3.09 -16.95
C GLN A 301 -17.80 -1.98 -17.99
N LEU A 302 -16.99 -0.93 -17.95
CA LEU A 302 -16.97 0.14 -18.93
C LEU A 302 -16.65 -0.40 -20.34
N LYS A 303 -15.68 -1.31 -20.43
CA LYS A 303 -15.34 -1.96 -21.71
C LYS A 303 -16.51 -2.75 -22.30
N LEU A 304 -17.23 -3.50 -21.46
CA LEU A 304 -18.41 -4.25 -21.89
C LEU A 304 -19.55 -3.32 -22.34
N ALA A 305 -19.83 -2.27 -21.58
CA ALA A 305 -20.87 -1.30 -21.89
C ALA A 305 -20.59 -0.57 -23.20
N VAL A 306 -19.35 -0.16 -23.45
CA VAL A 306 -18.94 0.50 -24.69
C VAL A 306 -19.00 -0.44 -25.89
N ASN A 307 -18.61 -1.71 -25.74
CA ASN A 307 -18.64 -2.70 -26.83
C ASN A 307 -20.09 -3.07 -27.23
N ASN A 308 -21.03 -3.04 -26.29
CA ASN A 308 -22.44 -3.32 -26.54
C ASN A 308 -23.21 -2.15 -27.17
N LYS A 309 -22.51 -1.11 -27.67
CA LYS A 309 -23.08 0.12 -28.30
C LYS A 309 -24.03 0.92 -27.39
N THR A 310 -24.12 0.62 -26.11
CA THR A 310 -24.86 1.41 -25.12
C THR A 310 -24.02 2.57 -24.55
N GLY A 311 -22.87 2.85 -25.15
CA GLY A 311 -21.85 3.77 -24.65
C GLY A 311 -22.28 5.23 -24.50
N SER A 312 -23.36 5.66 -25.17
CA SER A 312 -23.93 7.01 -25.01
C SER A 312 -24.78 7.19 -23.73
N GLN A 313 -25.06 6.11 -22.98
CA GLN A 313 -25.88 6.12 -21.76
C GLN A 313 -25.21 5.39 -20.58
N VAL A 314 -23.88 5.27 -20.55
CA VAL A 314 -23.22 4.68 -19.38
C VAL A 314 -23.31 5.66 -18.22
N ASP A 315 -24.09 5.34 -17.21
CA ASP A 315 -24.07 6.09 -15.98
C ASP A 315 -22.76 5.81 -15.22
N CYS A 316 -21.84 6.78 -15.34
CA CYS A 316 -20.53 6.70 -14.70
C CYS A 316 -20.62 6.77 -13.17
N ALA A 317 -21.67 7.39 -12.62
CA ALA A 317 -21.91 7.44 -11.19
C ALA A 317 -22.25 6.05 -10.65
N ASP A 318 -23.18 5.34 -11.30
CA ASP A 318 -23.55 3.97 -10.95
C ASP A 318 -22.37 3.00 -11.14
N LEU A 319 -21.59 3.17 -12.19
CA LEU A 319 -20.40 2.37 -12.45
C LEU A 319 -19.36 2.51 -11.34
N LEU A 320 -19.10 3.73 -10.86
CA LEU A 320 -18.20 4.01 -9.75
C LEU A 320 -18.78 3.63 -8.38
N ALA A 321 -20.08 3.79 -8.16
CA ALA A 321 -20.77 3.30 -6.96
C ALA A 321 -20.69 1.77 -6.83
N GLY A 322 -20.68 1.08 -7.96
CA GLY A 322 -20.30 -0.33 -8.17
C GLY A 322 -20.77 -1.33 -7.13
N ARG A 323 -22.08 -1.46 -6.89
CA ARG A 323 -22.69 -2.42 -5.95
C ARG A 323 -22.00 -2.47 -4.57
N LYS A 324 -21.51 -1.33 -4.08
CA LYS A 324 -20.83 -1.20 -2.77
C LYS A 324 -19.60 -2.14 -2.59
N ARG A 325 -18.92 -2.49 -3.68
CA ARG A 325 -17.79 -3.44 -3.64
C ARG A 325 -16.62 -2.96 -2.76
N PRO A 326 -16.16 -1.69 -2.82
CA PRO A 326 -15.09 -1.21 -1.93
C PRO A 326 -15.51 -1.30 -0.46
N GLN A 327 -16.74 -0.89 -0.14
CA GLN A 327 -17.30 -0.98 1.20
C GLN A 327 -17.27 -2.43 1.73
N ARG A 328 -17.75 -3.40 0.96
CA ARG A 328 -17.75 -4.81 1.36
C ARG A 328 -16.35 -5.37 1.62
N LEU A 329 -15.36 -4.93 0.83
CA LEU A 329 -13.97 -5.35 1.03
C LEU A 329 -13.38 -4.73 2.30
N MET A 330 -13.66 -3.44 2.58
CA MET A 330 -13.24 -2.76 3.81
C MET A 330 -13.84 -3.45 5.05
N HIS A 331 -15.17 -3.55 5.11
CA HIS A 331 -15.85 -4.21 6.24
C HIS A 331 -15.47 -5.69 6.38
N GLY A 332 -15.31 -6.39 5.25
CA GLY A 332 -14.86 -7.78 5.24
C GLY A 332 -13.50 -7.99 5.89
N ALA A 333 -12.56 -7.05 5.69
CA ALA A 333 -11.26 -7.10 6.34
C ALA A 333 -11.36 -6.93 7.86
N PHE A 334 -12.16 -5.98 8.35
CA PHE A 334 -12.41 -5.80 9.79
C PHE A 334 -13.16 -6.97 10.41
N LYS A 335 -14.13 -7.55 9.69
CA LYS A 335 -14.93 -8.67 10.18
C LYS A 335 -14.14 -9.98 10.25
N SER A 336 -13.39 -10.30 9.19
CA SER A 336 -12.68 -11.59 9.05
C SER A 336 -11.26 -11.57 9.62
N GLY A 337 -10.71 -10.38 9.90
CA GLY A 337 -9.30 -10.21 10.27
C GLY A 337 -8.31 -10.47 9.12
N VAL A 338 -8.80 -10.76 7.91
CA VAL A 338 -7.96 -11.01 6.74
C VAL A 338 -7.60 -9.71 6.05
N TRP A 339 -6.34 -9.31 6.13
CA TRP A 339 -5.87 -8.01 5.69
C TRP A 339 -4.99 -8.05 4.44
N GLY A 340 -5.35 -7.24 3.46
CA GLY A 340 -4.52 -7.03 2.29
C GLY A 340 -4.49 -8.18 1.28
N THR A 341 -3.70 -8.02 0.21
CA THR A 341 -3.55 -9.02 -0.86
C THR A 341 -2.85 -10.29 -0.41
N ARG A 342 -1.98 -10.20 0.58
CA ARG A 342 -1.26 -11.35 1.16
C ARG A 342 -2.09 -12.12 2.19
N LYS A 343 -3.37 -11.76 2.37
CA LYS A 343 -4.29 -12.39 3.31
C LYS A 343 -3.66 -12.54 4.70
N ARG A 344 -3.03 -11.47 5.20
CA ARG A 344 -2.47 -11.46 6.55
C ARG A 344 -3.61 -11.71 7.53
N ARG A 345 -3.41 -12.62 8.43
CA ARG A 345 -4.23 -12.81 9.62
C ARG A 345 -3.59 -12.05 10.77
N ASP A 346 -4.24 -11.95 11.89
CA ASP A 346 -3.68 -11.31 13.11
C ASP A 346 -3.44 -9.79 13.03
N VAL A 347 -4.11 -9.10 12.09
CA VAL A 347 -4.09 -7.64 12.01
C VAL A 347 -5.26 -7.04 12.79
N VAL A 348 -6.41 -7.69 12.79
CA VAL A 348 -7.62 -7.23 13.48
C VAL A 348 -7.99 -8.23 14.56
N HIS A 349 -8.11 -7.76 15.79
CA HIS A 349 -8.55 -8.55 16.92
C HIS A 349 -9.80 -7.93 17.56
N ASN A 350 -10.59 -8.75 18.26
CA ASN A 350 -11.60 -8.25 19.18
C ASN A 350 -10.89 -7.60 20.34
N LEU A 351 -11.27 -6.39 20.69
CA LEU A 351 -10.65 -5.67 21.81
C LEU A 351 -10.90 -6.42 23.12
N ALA A 352 -9.84 -6.70 23.86
CA ALA A 352 -9.96 -7.27 25.19
C ALA A 352 -10.44 -6.19 26.17
N GLN A 353 -11.57 -6.44 26.84
CA GLN A 353 -12.19 -5.50 27.77
C GLN A 353 -12.46 -6.14 29.14
N HIS A 354 -11.70 -7.19 29.48
CA HIS A 354 -11.86 -7.90 30.75
C HIS A 354 -11.43 -7.04 31.95
N ASN A 355 -10.38 -6.27 31.77
CA ASN A 355 -9.87 -5.30 32.74
C ASN A 355 -9.05 -4.21 32.04
N VAL A 356 -8.68 -3.16 32.78
CA VAL A 356 -7.93 -2.01 32.23
C VAL A 356 -6.56 -2.43 31.71
N PHE A 357 -5.85 -3.34 32.39
CA PHE A 357 -4.53 -3.80 31.95
C PHE A 357 -4.60 -4.57 30.64
N ALA A 358 -5.56 -5.48 30.50
CA ALA A 358 -5.78 -6.22 29.26
C ALA A 358 -6.15 -5.28 28.09
N HIS A 359 -6.93 -4.23 28.38
CA HIS A 359 -7.30 -3.23 27.38
C HIS A 359 -6.06 -2.45 26.90
N VAL A 360 -5.28 -1.91 27.83
CA VAL A 360 -4.05 -1.15 27.51
C VAL A 360 -3.05 -2.03 26.77
N SER A 361 -2.76 -3.22 27.30
CA SER A 361 -1.88 -4.20 26.64
C SER A 361 -2.32 -4.50 25.20
N HIS A 362 -3.63 -4.62 24.97
CA HIS A 362 -4.14 -4.90 23.63
C HIS A 362 -4.01 -3.72 22.65
N LEU A 363 -4.11 -2.48 23.15
CA LEU A 363 -3.91 -1.26 22.36
C LEU A 363 -2.43 -1.03 22.01
N THR A 364 -1.50 -1.41 22.88
CA THR A 364 -0.06 -1.22 22.67
C THR A 364 0.61 -2.38 21.94
N ARG A 365 -0.10 -3.47 21.74
CA ARG A 365 0.42 -4.72 21.18
C ARG A 365 0.93 -4.57 19.75
N VAL A 366 2.05 -5.23 19.47
CA VAL A 366 2.72 -5.25 18.16
C VAL A 366 2.91 -6.69 17.72
N SER A 367 2.76 -6.97 16.43
CA SER A 367 2.95 -8.30 15.85
C SER A 367 4.04 -8.29 14.79
N LEU A 368 4.91 -9.29 14.81
CA LEU A 368 5.81 -9.59 13.70
C LEU A 368 5.01 -10.17 12.55
N CYS A 369 5.19 -9.62 11.35
CA CYS A 369 4.46 -10.06 10.15
C CYS A 369 5.07 -11.34 9.57
N SER A 370 5.12 -12.41 10.37
CA SER A 370 5.69 -13.70 9.98
C SER A 370 4.71 -14.84 10.21
N SER A 371 4.91 -15.94 9.47
CA SER A 371 4.05 -17.12 9.62
C SER A 371 4.43 -17.89 10.88
N GLU A 372 3.48 -18.21 11.74
CA GLU A 372 3.68 -19.01 12.95
C GLU A 372 4.37 -20.38 12.69
N ARG A 373 4.22 -20.92 11.48
CA ARG A 373 4.76 -22.25 11.11
C ARG A 373 6.20 -22.22 10.61
N ALA A 374 6.64 -21.08 10.10
CA ALA A 374 7.92 -20.94 9.38
C ALA A 374 8.94 -20.07 10.11
N THR A 375 8.73 -19.76 11.39
CA THR A 375 9.62 -18.90 12.17
C THR A 375 10.73 -19.70 12.84
N SER A 376 11.95 -19.23 12.62
CA SER A 376 13.12 -19.73 13.36
C SER A 376 13.07 -19.31 14.83
N VAL A 377 13.85 -19.97 15.67
CA VAL A 377 13.96 -19.63 17.10
C VAL A 377 14.52 -18.20 17.28
N GLU A 378 15.45 -17.79 16.41
CA GLU A 378 16.08 -16.47 16.46
C GLU A 378 15.05 -15.33 16.31
N GLN A 379 14.06 -15.48 15.41
CA GLN A 379 13.00 -14.48 15.22
C GLN A 379 12.09 -14.33 16.45
N ARG A 380 12.06 -15.31 17.34
CA ARG A 380 11.28 -15.31 18.57
C ARG A 380 12.07 -14.85 19.77
N SER A 381 13.38 -14.78 19.64
CA SER A 381 14.30 -14.33 20.68
C SER A 381 14.23 -12.81 20.85
N ILE A 382 14.48 -12.33 22.05
CA ILE A 382 14.58 -10.91 22.33
C ILE A 382 15.89 -10.39 21.72
N HIS A 383 15.78 -9.48 20.77
CA HIS A 383 16.94 -8.82 20.19
C HIS A 383 17.37 -7.63 21.05
N PRO A 384 18.68 -7.41 21.31
CA PRO A 384 19.15 -6.30 22.15
C PRO A 384 18.65 -4.92 21.71
N SER A 385 18.46 -4.67 20.39
CA SER A 385 17.94 -3.42 19.86
C SER A 385 16.45 -3.17 20.17
N SER A 386 15.75 -4.15 20.73
CA SER A 386 14.33 -3.98 21.13
C SER A 386 14.17 -3.31 22.50
N TYR A 387 15.21 -3.30 23.32
CA TYR A 387 15.17 -2.67 24.63
C TYR A 387 14.87 -1.18 24.54
N GLY A 388 13.97 -0.69 25.40
CA GLY A 388 13.47 0.68 25.39
C GLY A 388 12.31 0.94 24.43
N PHE A 389 12.00 0.01 23.52
CA PHE A 389 10.89 0.10 22.56
C PHE A 389 9.80 -0.95 22.80
N LEU A 390 10.20 -2.18 23.11
CA LEU A 390 9.32 -3.32 23.32
C LEU A 390 9.55 -3.92 24.69
N CYS A 391 8.47 -4.33 25.34
CA CYS A 391 8.56 -4.99 26.66
C CYS A 391 9.14 -6.41 26.47
N PRO A 392 10.24 -6.77 27.16
CA PRO A 392 10.85 -8.08 27.03
C PRO A 392 10.01 -9.21 27.66
N SER A 393 9.10 -8.88 28.57
CA SER A 393 8.29 -9.85 29.30
C SER A 393 6.89 -10.04 28.74
N GLU A 394 6.38 -9.07 27.97
CA GLU A 394 5.01 -9.12 27.48
C GLU A 394 4.94 -9.84 26.13
N THR A 395 4.65 -11.14 26.16
CA THR A 395 4.39 -11.94 24.98
C THR A 395 3.34 -13.02 25.33
N PRO A 396 2.43 -13.38 24.39
CA PRO A 396 1.48 -14.45 24.65
C PRO A 396 2.18 -15.80 24.69
N GLU A 397 1.65 -16.71 25.48
CA GLU A 397 2.13 -18.10 25.53
C GLU A 397 1.77 -18.89 24.26
N GLY A 398 2.45 -20.03 24.05
CA GLY A 398 2.18 -20.97 22.98
C GLY A 398 2.73 -20.54 21.62
N ARG A 399 1.95 -20.73 20.57
CA ARG A 399 2.44 -20.59 19.16
C ARG A 399 2.86 -19.19 18.77
N ARG A 400 2.42 -18.18 19.51
CA ARG A 400 2.71 -16.76 19.22
C ARG A 400 3.81 -16.16 20.08
N VAL A 401 4.44 -16.96 20.95
CA VAL A 401 5.55 -16.50 21.79
C VAL A 401 6.64 -15.85 20.93
N GLY A 402 7.07 -14.64 21.28
CA GLY A 402 8.07 -13.86 20.56
C GLY A 402 7.62 -13.30 19.20
N LEU A 403 6.41 -13.63 18.70
CA LEU A 403 5.85 -13.08 17.46
C LEU A 403 4.85 -11.97 17.69
N THR A 404 4.30 -11.89 18.88
CA THR A 404 3.43 -10.81 19.35
C THR A 404 4.05 -10.28 20.64
N LEU A 405 4.25 -8.97 20.72
CA LEU A 405 4.98 -8.28 21.77
C LEU A 405 4.14 -7.10 22.28
#